data_50ad7e0508d6f944f9528f431ad75bcc
#
_entry.id   50ad7e0508d6f944f9528f431ad75bcc
#
_cell.length_a   1.000
_cell.length_b   1.000
_cell.length_c   1.000
_cell.angle_alpha   90.00
_cell.angle_beta   90.00
_cell.angle_gamma   90.00
#
_symmetry.space_group_name_H-M   'P 1'
#
loop_
_entity.id
_entity.type
_entity.pdbx_description
1 polymer ?
#
loop_
_entity_poly.entity_id
_entity_poly.type
_entity_poly.pdbx_seq_one_letter_code
_entity_poly.pdbx_strand_id
1 'polypeptide(L)'
;VSPRKQAKKPIYNRIRVLRTERDMSRAQLAELVDVNPQTIGAIERGDHSPSLDLAMSICEAFELPVEAVFSRTAPQPMSKELYRT
;
A
#
# COMPACT_ATOMS: atom_id res chain seq x y z
N VAL A 1 12.15 16.91 -21.08
CA VAL A 1 12.63 15.69 -21.03
C VAL A 1 11.58 14.69 -21.26
N SER A 2 11.83 13.86 -22.06
CA SER A 2 10.83 13.07 -22.46
C SER A 2 10.73 11.85 -21.72
N PRO A 3 9.62 11.41 -21.54
CA PRO A 3 9.40 10.23 -20.86
C PRO A 3 9.86 9.13 -21.68
N ARG A 4 10.28 8.18 -21.13
CA ARG A 4 10.73 7.25 -21.78
C ARG A 4 9.80 6.21 -22.01
N LYS A 5 10.04 5.39 -22.76
CA LYS A 5 9.27 4.31 -23.01
C LYS A 5 9.57 3.18 -22.14
N GLN A 6 10.25 3.42 -21.05
CA GLN A 6 10.53 2.33 -20.19
C GLN A 6 9.32 2.00 -19.39
N ALA A 7 9.17 0.76 -19.02
CA ALA A 7 8.05 0.31 -18.23
C ALA A 7 8.07 0.98 -16.87
N LYS A 8 6.91 1.24 -16.31
CA LYS A 8 6.83 1.80 -15.00
C LYS A 8 7.30 0.78 -14.00
N LYS A 9 8.03 1.23 -13.00
CA LYS A 9 8.40 0.38 -11.90
C LYS A 9 7.21 0.23 -10.98
N PRO A 10 6.97 -0.97 -10.48
CA PRO A 10 5.83 -1.15 -9.59
C PRO A 10 6.05 -0.48 -8.25
N ILE A 11 4.95 -0.15 -7.61
CA ILE A 11 4.97 0.34 -6.24
C ILE A 11 4.28 -0.73 -5.42
N TYR A 12 4.96 -1.21 -4.42
CA TYR A 12 4.41 -2.21 -3.51
C TYR A 12 3.85 -1.53 -2.28
N ASN A 13 2.89 -2.17 -1.62
CA ASN A 13 2.34 -1.56 -0.43
C ASN A 13 2.12 -2.61 0.65
N ARG A 14 1.97 -2.14 1.87
CA ARG A 14 1.76 -3.00 3.02
C ARG A 14 0.40 -2.75 3.65
N ILE A 15 -0.54 -2.26 2.86
CA ILE A 15 -1.85 -1.86 3.38
C ILE A 15 -2.55 -3.04 4.05
N ARG A 16 -2.56 -4.18 3.39
CA ARG A 16 -3.25 -5.33 3.92
C ARG A 16 -2.65 -5.78 5.26
N VAL A 17 -1.33 -5.82 5.34
CA VAL A 17 -0.65 -6.21 6.56
C VAL A 17 -0.95 -5.22 7.68
N LEU A 18 -0.88 -3.94 7.37
CA LEU A 18 -1.11 -2.91 8.37
C LEU A 18 -2.57 -2.91 8.84
N ARG A 19 -3.50 -3.12 7.92
CA ARG A 19 -4.91 -3.25 8.30
C ARG A 19 -5.11 -4.44 9.24
N THR A 20 -4.55 -5.58 8.84
CA THR A 20 -4.74 -6.80 9.58
C THR A 20 -4.18 -6.68 10.99
N GLU A 21 -3.03 -6.05 11.12
CA GLU A 21 -2.44 -5.82 12.44
C GLU A 21 -3.32 -4.97 13.33
N ARG A 22 -4.15 -4.14 12.73
CA ARG A 22 -5.02 -3.23 13.49
C ARG A 22 -6.47 -3.70 13.52
N ASP A 23 -6.71 -4.93 13.09
CA ASP A 23 -8.07 -5.48 13.00
C ASP A 23 -9.00 -4.54 12.23
N MET A 24 -8.48 -3.98 11.15
CA MET A 24 -9.21 -3.01 10.36
C MET A 24 -9.64 -3.64 9.04
N SER A 25 -10.93 -3.56 8.73
CA SER A 25 -11.42 -4.09 7.47
C SER A 25 -11.14 -3.10 6.34
N ARG A 26 -11.24 -3.58 5.10
CA ARG A 26 -11.14 -2.68 3.95
C ARG A 26 -12.20 -1.59 4.01
N ALA A 27 -13.41 -1.97 4.45
CA ALA A 27 -14.48 -1.00 4.54
C ALA A 27 -14.17 0.10 5.56
N GLN A 28 -13.56 -0.28 6.67
CA GLN A 28 -13.19 0.70 7.68
C GLN A 28 -12.13 1.65 7.17
N LEU A 29 -11.10 1.12 6.50
CA LEU A 29 -10.08 1.99 5.94
C LEU A 29 -10.66 2.90 4.86
N ALA A 30 -11.50 2.33 4.00
CA ALA A 30 -12.12 3.08 2.91
C ALA A 30 -12.93 4.25 3.46
N GLU A 31 -13.63 4.03 4.54
CA GLU A 31 -14.40 5.09 5.16
C GLU A 31 -13.49 6.20 5.67
N LEU A 32 -12.37 5.84 6.28
CA LEU A 32 -11.45 6.83 6.81
C LEU A 32 -10.85 7.71 5.73
N VAL A 33 -10.66 7.16 4.52
CA VAL A 33 -10.02 7.92 3.45
C VAL A 33 -11.00 8.29 2.32
N ASP A 34 -12.30 8.06 2.58
CA ASP A 34 -13.37 8.53 1.69
C ASP A 34 -13.32 7.94 0.28
N VAL A 35 -13.15 6.64 0.21
CA VAL A 35 -13.25 5.91 -1.06
C VAL A 35 -14.06 4.65 -0.80
N ASN A 36 -14.36 3.89 -1.83
CA ASN A 36 -15.10 2.67 -1.57
C ASN A 36 -14.12 1.50 -1.32
N PRO A 37 -14.60 0.43 -0.69
CA PRO A 37 -13.71 -0.69 -0.33
C PRO A 37 -13.06 -1.37 -1.51
N GLN A 38 -13.71 -1.37 -2.69
CA GLN A 38 -13.10 -1.96 -3.87
C GLN A 38 -11.83 -1.22 -4.28
N THR A 39 -11.81 0.09 -4.06
CA THR A 39 -10.61 0.87 -4.35
C THR A 39 -9.44 0.43 -3.47
N ILE A 40 -9.72 0.21 -2.19
CA ILE A 40 -8.67 -0.28 -1.28
C ILE A 40 -8.18 -1.66 -1.74
N GLY A 41 -9.10 -2.55 -2.10
CA GLY A 41 -8.72 -3.87 -2.57
C GLY A 41 -7.87 -3.82 -3.83
N ALA A 42 -8.22 -2.96 -4.77
CA ALA A 42 -7.46 -2.83 -6.01
C ALA A 42 -6.05 -2.31 -5.75
N ILE A 43 -5.91 -1.36 -4.82
CA ILE A 43 -4.60 -0.85 -4.46
C ILE A 43 -3.77 -1.95 -3.79
N GLU A 44 -4.38 -2.70 -2.88
CA GLU A 44 -3.67 -3.78 -2.19
C GLU A 44 -3.13 -4.81 -3.16
N ARG A 45 -3.88 -5.11 -4.21
CA ARG A 45 -3.45 -6.10 -5.19
C ARG A 45 -2.46 -5.56 -6.20
N GLY A 46 -2.26 -4.26 -6.22
CA GLY A 46 -1.38 -3.64 -7.21
C GLY A 46 -2.06 -3.35 -8.54
N ASP A 47 -3.39 -3.50 -8.59
CA ASP A 47 -4.14 -3.24 -9.82
C ASP A 47 -4.38 -1.77 -10.06
N HIS A 48 -4.22 -0.97 -9.05
CA HIS A 48 -4.53 0.46 -9.12
C HIS A 48 -3.56 1.24 -8.26
N SER A 49 -2.98 2.29 -8.82
CA SER A 49 -2.10 3.16 -8.06
C SER A 49 -2.90 4.31 -7.49
N PRO A 50 -2.78 4.58 -6.21
CA PRO A 50 -3.54 5.68 -5.63
C PRO A 50 -2.95 7.02 -6.09
N SER A 51 -3.79 8.03 -6.09
CA SER A 51 -3.29 9.39 -6.26
C SER A 51 -2.41 9.71 -5.06
N LEU A 52 -1.59 10.74 -5.20
CA LEU A 52 -0.77 11.16 -4.08
C LEU A 52 -1.63 11.54 -2.88
N ASP A 53 -2.74 12.22 -3.12
CA ASP A 53 -3.64 12.61 -2.06
C ASP A 53 -4.18 11.38 -1.32
N LEU A 54 -4.64 10.38 -2.06
CA LEU A 54 -5.17 9.18 -1.43
C LEU A 54 -4.06 8.42 -0.69
N ALA A 55 -2.87 8.36 -1.28
CA ALA A 55 -1.76 7.68 -0.63
C ALA A 55 -1.43 8.35 0.70
N MET A 56 -1.40 9.68 0.72
CA MET A 56 -1.13 10.40 1.95
C MET A 56 -2.23 10.19 2.98
N SER A 57 -3.49 10.16 2.54
CA SER A 57 -4.60 9.90 3.44
C SER A 57 -4.52 8.53 4.07
N ILE A 58 -4.12 7.54 3.28
CA ILE A 58 -3.96 6.18 3.80
C ILE A 58 -2.84 6.16 4.85
N CYS A 59 -1.73 6.82 4.57
CA CYS A 59 -0.63 6.88 5.53
C CYS A 59 -1.06 7.58 6.81
N GLU A 60 -1.84 8.63 6.69
CA GLU A 60 -2.35 9.33 7.87
C GLU A 60 -3.28 8.44 8.69
N ALA A 61 -4.10 7.64 8.00
CA ALA A 61 -5.00 6.74 8.71
C ALA A 61 -4.22 5.73 9.54
N PHE A 62 -3.05 5.31 9.06
CA PHE A 62 -2.20 4.39 9.80
C PHE A 62 -1.22 5.11 10.73
N GLU A 63 -1.12 6.42 10.62
CA GLU A 63 -0.17 7.24 11.39
C GLU A 63 1.26 6.80 11.11
N LEU A 64 1.56 6.57 9.84
CA LEU A 64 2.87 6.13 9.41
C LEU A 64 3.37 7.01 8.26
N PRO A 65 4.68 7.12 8.09
CA PRO A 65 5.20 7.84 6.94
C PRO A 65 4.97 7.04 5.66
N VAL A 66 5.04 7.72 4.53
CA VAL A 66 4.75 7.11 3.24
C VAL A 66 5.62 5.88 3.00
N GLU A 67 6.90 5.98 3.31
CA GLU A 67 7.81 4.89 3.02
C GLU A 67 7.59 3.66 3.91
N ALA A 68 6.80 3.78 4.96
CA ALA A 68 6.42 2.62 5.76
C ALA A 68 5.24 1.87 5.15
N VAL A 69 4.50 2.53 4.25
CA VAL A 69 3.31 1.95 3.64
C VAL A 69 3.56 1.58 2.19
N PHE A 70 4.30 2.41 1.45
CA PHE A 70 4.55 2.20 0.02
C PHE A 70 6.05 2.10 -0.24
N SER A 71 6.43 1.27 -1.20
CA SER A 71 7.83 1.03 -1.46
C SER A 71 8.04 0.58 -2.91
N ARG A 72 9.21 0.86 -3.44
CA ARG A 72 9.61 0.32 -4.74
C ARG A 72 10.22 -1.05 -4.61
N THR A 73 10.43 -1.52 -3.39
CA THR A 73 11.05 -2.81 -3.13
C THR A 73 9.99 -3.79 -2.65
N ALA A 74 9.94 -4.96 -3.25
CA ALA A 74 8.95 -5.96 -2.85
C ALA A 74 9.19 -6.38 -1.42
N PRO A 75 8.12 -6.48 -0.60
CA PRO A 75 8.29 -6.92 0.78
C PRO A 75 8.78 -8.35 0.81
N GLN A 76 9.62 -8.64 1.78
CA GLN A 76 10.11 -9.99 1.97
C GLN A 76 9.16 -10.74 2.90
N PRO A 77 8.90 -12.01 2.61
CA PRO A 77 8.08 -12.79 3.53
C PRO A 77 8.78 -12.92 4.87
N MET A 78 8.01 -12.82 5.92
CA MET A 78 8.56 -12.92 7.27
C MET A 78 9.27 -14.25 7.48
N SER A 79 8.71 -15.34 6.99
CA SER A 79 9.31 -16.64 7.17
C SER A 79 10.68 -16.71 6.55
N LYS A 80 10.88 -16.02 5.42
CA LYS A 80 12.16 -16.01 4.78
C LYS A 80 13.20 -15.33 5.66
N GLU A 81 12.80 -14.26 6.33
CA GLU A 81 13.71 -13.59 7.22
C GLU A 81 14.05 -14.42 8.42
N LEU A 82 13.08 -15.10 8.97
CA LEU A 82 13.30 -15.92 10.15
C LEU A 82 14.24 -17.07 9.91
N TYR A 83 14.22 -17.67 8.74
CA TYR A 83 15.01 -18.83 8.47
C TYR A 83 16.29 -18.57 7.73
N ARG A 84 16.65 -17.26 7.58
CA ARG A 84 17.80 -16.95 6.91
C ARG A 84 18.91 -16.90 7.87
N THR A 85 19.83 -17.68 7.89
CA THR A 85 20.92 -17.58 8.84
C THR A 85 22.24 -17.89 8.18
#